data_d80314dee2f3a79128d6b082f8d1cb1b
#
_entry.id   d80314dee2f3a79128d6b082f8d1cb1b
#
_cell.length_a   1.000
_cell.length_b   1.000
_cell.length_c   1.000
_cell.angle_alpha   90.00
_cell.angle_beta   90.00
_cell.angle_gamma   90.00
#
_symmetry.space_group_name_H-M   'P 1'
#
loop_
_entity.id
_entity.type
_entity.pdbx_description
1 polymer ?
#
loop_
_entity_poly.entity_id
_entity_poly.type
_entity_poly.pdbx_seq_one_letter_code
_entity_poly.pdbx_strand_id
1 'polypeptide(L)'
;MKNLLLLFAGILFAQFAMAQTIVVLDLPNPCSGTGVEETVMKDFDFGVFPNPADDAVTLSFSSSEPIGKVEVQVTDLRGAVLIENQYYSAFTELRTEMELGKLAPGVYMISVRGKETYSVKKLIIK
;
A
#
# COMPACT_ATOMS: atom_id res chain seq x y z
N MET A 1 -52.48 24.15 -54.54
CA MET A 1 -51.77 25.01 -53.58
C MET A 1 -51.98 24.59 -52.15
N LYS A 2 -53.09 24.05 -51.72
CA LYS A 2 -53.29 23.57 -50.35
C LYS A 2 -52.35 22.36 -49.95
N ASN A 3 -52.11 21.46 -50.89
CA ASN A 3 -51.30 20.28 -50.64
C ASN A 3 -49.79 20.57 -50.62
N LEU A 4 -49.37 21.65 -51.28
CA LEU A 4 -47.95 22.07 -51.25
C LEU A 4 -47.56 22.69 -49.90
N LEU A 5 -48.56 23.40 -49.27
CA LEU A 5 -48.32 24.00 -47.95
C LEU A 5 -48.18 22.97 -46.83
N LEU A 6 -48.89 21.84 -46.92
CA LEU A 6 -48.79 20.72 -45.96
C LEU A 6 -47.47 19.96 -46.09
N LEU A 7 -46.97 19.87 -47.30
CA LEU A 7 -45.65 19.27 -47.54
C LEU A 7 -44.52 20.13 -46.94
N PHE A 8 -44.58 21.43 -47.05
CA PHE A 8 -43.60 22.34 -46.44
C PHE A 8 -43.68 22.35 -44.92
N ALA A 9 -44.84 22.23 -44.31
CA ALA A 9 -45.01 22.14 -42.87
C ALA A 9 -44.45 20.85 -42.31
N GLY A 10 -44.56 19.73 -43.05
CA GLY A 10 -44.00 18.44 -42.66
C GLY A 10 -42.47 18.42 -42.69
N ILE A 11 -41.86 19.11 -43.66
CA ILE A 11 -40.39 19.17 -43.78
C ILE A 11 -39.78 20.06 -42.69
N LEU A 12 -40.49 21.11 -42.26
CA LEU A 12 -40.00 21.99 -41.19
C LEU A 12 -40.05 21.33 -39.82
N PHE A 13 -40.95 20.35 -39.61
CA PHE A 13 -41.06 19.65 -38.33
C PHE A 13 -40.03 18.54 -38.18
N ALA A 14 -39.47 18.03 -39.28
CA ALA A 14 -38.46 16.99 -39.28
C ALA A 14 -37.05 17.50 -38.89
N GLN A 15 -36.84 18.80 -38.85
CA GLN A 15 -35.52 19.40 -38.51
C GLN A 15 -35.33 19.63 -37.02
N PHE A 16 -36.33 19.41 -36.17
CA PHE A 16 -36.24 19.69 -34.74
C PHE A 16 -35.88 18.45 -33.88
N ALA A 17 -35.64 17.31 -34.51
CA ALA A 17 -35.26 16.06 -33.83
C ALA A 17 -33.75 15.81 -33.87
N MET A 18 -32.93 16.86 -33.82
CA MET A 18 -31.49 16.71 -33.83
C MET A 18 -30.85 17.18 -32.54
N ALA A 19 -30.21 16.20 -31.92
CA ALA A 19 -29.11 16.33 -31.00
C ALA A 19 -29.43 16.87 -29.60
N GLN A 20 -29.99 16.03 -28.78
CA GLN A 20 -29.50 15.99 -27.40
C GLN A 20 -28.22 15.14 -27.37
N THR A 21 -27.13 15.75 -27.75
CA THR A 21 -25.81 15.18 -27.41
C THR A 21 -25.66 15.35 -25.91
N ILE A 22 -25.94 14.31 -25.18
CA ILE A 22 -25.54 14.23 -23.77
C ILE A 22 -24.01 14.15 -23.81
N VAL A 23 -23.39 15.30 -23.63
CA VAL A 23 -21.96 15.33 -23.28
C VAL A 23 -21.88 14.80 -21.87
N VAL A 24 -21.66 13.50 -21.74
CA VAL A 24 -21.19 12.92 -20.49
C VAL A 24 -19.78 13.49 -20.30
N LEU A 25 -19.67 14.57 -19.52
CA LEU A 25 -18.38 14.97 -18.97
C LEU A 25 -18.01 13.85 -18.01
N ASP A 26 -17.23 12.92 -18.52
CA ASP A 26 -16.49 11.98 -17.68
C ASP A 26 -15.41 12.81 -16.97
N LEU A 27 -15.81 13.43 -15.87
CA LEU A 27 -14.88 14.09 -14.97
C LEU A 27 -14.07 12.95 -14.35
N PRO A 28 -12.76 12.87 -14.61
CA PRO A 28 -11.93 11.90 -13.92
C PRO A 28 -12.12 12.13 -12.43
N ASN A 29 -12.60 11.09 -11.77
CA ASN A 29 -12.84 11.12 -10.33
C ASN A 29 -11.52 11.51 -9.65
N PRO A 30 -11.39 12.71 -9.03
CA PRO A 30 -10.12 13.17 -8.48
C PRO A 30 -9.62 12.27 -7.33
N CYS A 31 -10.46 11.35 -6.88
CA CYS A 31 -10.11 10.36 -5.85
C CYS A 31 -9.70 8.99 -6.41
N SER A 32 -9.74 8.76 -7.73
CA SER A 32 -9.31 7.46 -8.29
C SER A 32 -7.81 7.35 -8.52
N GLY A 33 -7.03 8.36 -8.12
CA GLY A 33 -5.58 8.38 -8.29
C GLY A 33 -4.76 8.29 -7.00
N THR A 34 -5.39 8.21 -5.82
CA THR A 34 -4.71 7.98 -4.54
C THR A 34 -5.08 6.63 -3.93
N GLY A 35 -5.38 5.66 -4.77
CA GLY A 35 -5.17 4.29 -4.37
C GLY A 35 -3.67 4.18 -4.12
N VAL A 36 -3.23 4.28 -2.86
CA VAL A 36 -2.08 3.52 -2.43
C VAL A 36 -2.47 2.12 -2.89
N GLU A 37 -1.85 1.62 -3.96
CA GLU A 37 -1.82 0.19 -4.17
C GLU A 37 -1.19 -0.32 -2.88
N GLU A 38 -2.02 -0.72 -1.96
CA GLU A 38 -1.67 -1.67 -0.96
C GLU A 38 -1.23 -2.88 -1.80
N THR A 39 0.04 -2.90 -2.14
CA THR A 39 0.66 -4.10 -2.65
C THR A 39 0.46 -5.07 -1.51
N VAL A 40 -0.63 -5.82 -1.59
CA VAL A 40 -0.91 -6.94 -0.69
C VAL A 40 0.25 -7.86 -0.93
N MET A 41 1.23 -7.75 -0.08
CA MET A 41 2.42 -8.59 -0.09
C MET A 41 1.95 -9.99 0.16
N LYS A 42 1.82 -10.69 -0.93
CA LYS A 42 1.44 -12.07 -0.99
C LYS A 42 2.40 -12.85 -0.10
N ASP A 43 1.88 -13.32 1.03
CA ASP A 43 2.48 -14.35 1.86
C ASP A 43 3.86 -14.04 2.51
N PHE A 44 4.07 -12.81 2.99
CA PHE A 44 5.19 -12.50 3.86
C PHE A 44 4.72 -12.28 5.30
N ASP A 45 5.13 -13.13 6.20
CA ASP A 45 4.90 -12.96 7.64
C ASP A 45 6.19 -12.58 8.35
N PHE A 46 6.06 -11.65 9.29
CA PHE A 46 7.16 -11.13 10.09
C PHE A 46 6.79 -11.18 11.57
N GLY A 47 7.56 -11.89 12.36
CA GLY A 47 7.40 -12.02 13.80
C GLY A 47 8.52 -11.35 14.59
N VAL A 48 8.19 -10.82 15.78
CA VAL A 48 9.14 -10.20 16.71
C VAL A 48 8.83 -10.74 18.12
N PHE A 49 9.80 -11.42 18.73
CA PHE A 49 9.64 -12.06 20.05
C PHE A 49 10.90 -11.93 20.90
N PRO A 50 10.80 -11.74 22.23
CA PRO A 50 9.59 -11.40 22.95
C PRO A 50 9.13 -9.97 22.68
N ASN A 51 7.86 -9.69 22.94
CA ASN A 51 7.33 -8.32 22.92
C ASN A 51 6.27 -8.21 24.03
N PRO A 52 6.57 -7.55 25.16
CA PRO A 52 7.71 -6.68 25.44
C PRO A 52 9.08 -7.38 25.46
N ALA A 53 10.10 -6.67 25.01
CA ALA A 53 11.48 -7.10 24.93
C ALA A 53 12.33 -6.49 26.06
N ASP A 54 13.45 -7.14 26.34
CA ASP A 54 14.53 -6.60 27.15
C ASP A 54 15.68 -6.11 26.23
N ASP A 55 16.80 -6.79 26.20
CA ASP A 55 18.01 -6.37 25.47
C ASP A 55 18.05 -6.86 24.01
N ALA A 56 17.26 -7.88 23.67
CA ALA A 56 17.26 -8.49 22.33
C ALA A 56 15.88 -9.01 21.94
N VAL A 57 15.67 -9.18 20.65
CA VAL A 57 14.49 -9.83 20.07
C VAL A 57 14.90 -10.86 19.04
N THR A 58 14.10 -11.91 18.95
CA THR A 58 14.16 -12.85 17.83
C THR A 58 13.22 -12.34 16.74
N LEU A 59 13.74 -12.20 15.54
CA LEU A 59 13.01 -11.91 14.33
C LEU A 59 12.72 -13.21 13.61
N SER A 60 11.50 -13.42 13.20
CA SER A 60 11.10 -14.54 12.34
C SER A 60 10.48 -13.99 11.06
N PHE A 61 10.91 -14.52 9.95
CA PHE A 61 10.40 -14.21 8.63
C PHE A 61 9.92 -15.50 7.98
N SER A 62 8.78 -15.45 7.32
CA SER A 62 8.23 -16.54 6.52
C SER A 62 7.63 -15.98 5.24
N SER A 63 7.90 -16.63 4.12
CA SER A 63 7.43 -16.21 2.80
C SER A 63 7.18 -17.41 1.90
N SER A 64 6.33 -17.25 0.89
CA SER A 64 6.12 -18.27 -0.16
C SER A 64 7.30 -18.37 -1.12
N GLU A 65 8.15 -17.34 -1.18
CA GLU A 65 9.34 -17.28 -2.04
C GLU A 65 10.60 -17.02 -1.19
N PRO A 66 11.81 -17.27 -1.72
CA PRO A 66 13.04 -16.95 -1.01
C PRO A 66 13.09 -15.49 -0.55
N ILE A 67 13.35 -15.27 0.72
CA ILE A 67 13.27 -13.95 1.38
C ILE A 67 14.22 -12.93 0.73
N GLY A 68 15.40 -13.38 0.30
CA GLY A 68 16.41 -12.51 -0.26
C GLY A 68 17.01 -11.56 0.78
N LYS A 69 17.29 -10.33 0.35
CA LYS A 69 17.80 -9.27 1.23
C LYS A 69 16.64 -8.50 1.85
N VAL A 70 16.67 -8.38 3.16
CA VAL A 70 15.74 -7.55 3.94
C VAL A 70 16.51 -6.60 4.84
N GLU A 71 16.01 -5.41 4.96
CA GLU A 71 16.49 -4.37 5.88
C GLU A 71 15.48 -4.23 7.02
N VAL A 72 15.99 -4.25 8.23
CA VAL A 72 15.19 -4.10 9.45
C VAL A 72 15.63 -2.83 10.16
N GLN A 73 14.68 -1.95 10.42
CA GLN A 73 14.93 -0.69 11.13
C GLN A 73 14.07 -0.62 12.39
N VAL A 74 14.65 -0.13 13.48
CA VAL A 74 13.93 0.28 14.69
C VAL A 74 13.94 1.78 14.76
N THR A 75 12.76 2.36 14.85
CA THR A 75 12.56 3.81 14.92
C THR A 75 11.82 4.21 16.18
N ASP A 76 12.07 5.43 16.64
CA ASP A 76 11.22 6.06 17.66
C ASP A 76 9.89 6.52 17.05
N LEU A 77 8.98 7.02 17.89
CA LEU A 77 7.67 7.51 17.45
C LEU A 77 7.74 8.80 16.59
N ARG A 78 8.90 9.45 16.52
CA ARG A 78 9.14 10.61 15.66
C ARG A 78 9.69 10.19 14.29
N GLY A 79 9.98 8.89 14.12
CA GLY A 79 10.53 8.32 12.89
C GLY A 79 12.06 8.36 12.81
N ALA A 80 12.76 8.71 13.90
CA ALA A 80 14.22 8.66 13.93
C ALA A 80 14.69 7.19 13.95
N VAL A 81 15.55 6.80 13.02
CA VAL A 81 16.13 5.45 12.96
C VAL A 81 17.20 5.33 14.06
N LEU A 82 17.02 4.35 14.93
CA LEU A 82 17.90 4.09 16.06
C LEU A 82 18.78 2.86 15.83
N ILE A 83 18.24 1.86 15.16
CA ILE A 83 18.96 0.63 14.77
C ILE A 83 18.60 0.30 13.32
N GLU A 84 19.59 -0.11 12.54
CA GLU A 84 19.41 -0.60 11.19
C GLU A 84 20.30 -1.81 10.96
N ASN A 85 19.69 -2.92 10.57
CA ASN A 85 20.39 -4.16 10.25
C ASN A 85 19.90 -4.73 8.91
N GLN A 86 20.80 -5.42 8.21
CA GLN A 86 20.48 -6.11 6.97
C GLN A 86 20.67 -7.60 7.15
N TYR A 87 19.69 -8.36 6.65
CA TYR A 87 19.72 -9.83 6.67
C TYR A 87 19.54 -10.37 5.26
N TYR A 88 20.04 -11.56 5.02
CA TYR A 88 19.87 -12.26 3.76
C TYR A 88 19.51 -13.72 4.02
N SER A 89 18.54 -14.24 3.30
CA SER A 89 18.21 -15.65 3.29
C SER A 89 17.87 -16.12 1.87
N ALA A 90 18.47 -17.21 1.44
CA ALA A 90 18.11 -17.92 0.22
C ALA A 90 16.92 -18.87 0.41
N PHE A 91 16.38 -18.96 1.63
CA PHE A 91 15.27 -19.81 2.01
C PHE A 91 13.98 -18.99 2.22
N THR A 92 12.87 -19.69 2.30
CA THR A 92 11.54 -19.12 2.56
C THR A 92 11.32 -18.77 4.03
N GLU A 93 12.20 -19.23 4.91
CA GLU A 93 12.16 -18.92 6.34
C GLU A 93 13.51 -18.40 6.81
N LEU A 94 13.48 -17.45 7.71
CA LEU A 94 14.65 -16.94 8.42
C LEU A 94 14.27 -16.67 9.86
N ARG A 95 15.09 -17.15 10.78
CA ARG A 95 15.03 -16.77 12.19
C ARG A 95 16.39 -16.25 12.61
N THR A 96 16.41 -15.06 13.17
CA THR A 96 17.66 -14.41 13.62
C THR A 96 17.40 -13.58 14.87
N GLU A 97 18.45 -13.36 15.64
CA GLU A 97 18.42 -12.48 16.81
C GLU A 97 18.91 -11.10 16.43
N MET A 98 18.24 -10.08 16.98
CA MET A 98 18.64 -8.69 16.86
C MET A 98 18.80 -8.09 18.25
N GLU A 99 19.99 -7.60 18.52
CA GLU A 99 20.25 -6.85 19.74
C GLU A 99 19.63 -5.45 19.65
N LEU A 100 18.96 -5.04 20.70
CA LEU A 100 18.33 -3.72 20.81
C LEU A 100 19.28 -2.69 21.43
N GLY A 101 20.43 -3.16 21.92
CA GLY A 101 21.41 -2.32 22.58
C GLY A 101 20.84 -1.72 23.87
N LYS A 102 21.20 -0.47 24.12
CA LYS A 102 20.76 0.24 25.33
C LYS A 102 19.60 1.21 25.00
N LEU A 103 18.61 0.75 24.28
CA LEU A 103 17.41 1.54 24.09
C LEU A 103 16.67 1.69 25.41
N ALA A 104 16.23 2.90 25.72
CA ALA A 104 15.46 3.16 26.95
C ALA A 104 14.11 2.42 26.90
N PRO A 105 13.55 2.03 28.06
CA PRO A 105 12.19 1.52 28.11
C PRO A 105 11.21 2.45 27.41
N GLY A 106 10.38 1.89 26.55
CA GLY A 106 9.45 2.69 25.76
C GLY A 106 8.82 1.94 24.61
N VAL A 107 8.12 2.69 23.74
CA VAL A 107 7.47 2.18 22.55
C VAL A 107 8.22 2.63 21.31
N TYR A 108 8.51 1.68 20.46
CA TYR A 108 9.24 1.84 19.21
C TYR A 108 8.47 1.19 18.07
N MET A 109 8.86 1.51 16.86
CA MET A 109 8.37 0.83 15.67
C MET A 109 9.52 0.02 15.06
N ILE A 110 9.25 -1.22 14.72
CA ILE A 110 10.17 -2.06 13.97
C ILE A 110 9.60 -2.31 12.59
N SER A 111 10.34 -1.96 11.56
CA SER A 111 9.96 -2.12 10.17
C SER A 111 10.90 -3.04 9.43
N VAL A 112 10.36 -3.80 8.50
CA VAL A 112 11.09 -4.66 7.58
C VAL A 112 10.82 -4.20 6.17
N ARG A 113 11.87 -4.05 5.39
CA ARG A 113 11.80 -3.70 3.97
C ARG A 113 12.62 -4.71 3.16
N GLY A 114 11.99 -5.37 2.21
CA GLY A 114 12.61 -6.19 1.17
C GLY A 114 12.37 -5.61 -0.21
N LYS A 115 12.64 -6.38 -1.26
CA LYS A 115 12.45 -5.95 -2.65
C LYS A 115 11.00 -5.59 -2.95
N GLU A 116 10.07 -6.43 -2.50
CA GLU A 116 8.63 -6.28 -2.70
C GLU A 116 7.87 -6.38 -1.37
N THR A 117 8.59 -6.26 -0.25
CA THR A 117 8.08 -6.53 1.10
C THR A 117 8.25 -5.30 1.98
N TYR A 118 7.19 -4.90 2.65
CA TYR A 118 7.22 -3.90 3.71
C TYR A 118 6.24 -4.28 4.81
N SER A 119 6.73 -4.38 6.05
CA SER A 119 5.92 -4.65 7.21
C SER A 119 6.39 -3.83 8.40
N VAL A 120 5.46 -3.40 9.25
CA VAL A 120 5.76 -2.62 10.45
C VAL A 120 5.04 -3.22 11.64
N LYS A 121 5.73 -3.33 12.77
CA LYS A 121 5.15 -3.76 14.04
C LYS A 121 5.55 -2.83 15.17
N LYS A 122 4.71 -2.78 16.19
CA LYS A 122 5.03 -2.09 17.45
C LYS A 122 5.99 -2.97 18.27
N LEU A 123 7.05 -2.37 18.78
CA LEU A 123 8.00 -2.98 19.70
C LEU A 123 7.94 -2.25 21.05
N ILE A 124 7.78 -2.99 22.12
CA ILE A 124 7.80 -2.46 23.49
C ILE A 124 9.06 -2.96 24.17
N ILE A 125 9.82 -2.04 24.75
CA ILE A 125 11.03 -2.33 25.56
C ILE A 125 10.71 -2.04 27.01
N LYS A 126 11.05 -2.98 27.91
CA LYS A 126 10.86 -2.85 29.36
C LYS A 126 12.04 -2.12 29.99
#